data_b2e0c1b6f28a43127e39548db26a5f35
#
_entry.id   b2e0c1b6f28a43127e39548db26a5f35
#
_cell.length_a   1.000
_cell.length_b   1.000
_cell.length_c   1.000
_cell.angle_alpha   90.00
_cell.angle_beta   90.00
_cell.angle_gamma   90.00
#
_symmetry.space_group_name_H-M   'P 1'
#
loop_
_entity.id
_entity.type
_entity.pdbx_description
1 polymer ?
#
loop_
_entity_poly.entity_id
_entity_poly.type
_entity_poly.pdbx_seq_one_letter_code
_entity_poly.pdbx_strand_id
1 'polypeptide(L)'
;MTHLRKVMLEELQRRNLSPITTRVYLRAVEEFAQYFNTPPDRLRPEHIRQYQAHLFTDRKLDAISVGQQITALRFFYLKTLRRPWMVEDMPLPKRPIRLPEVLSREEVERLIQCAGSILHRIWLLILYATGMRREELVQLKLADIDSGRMLIHIHQGKGKKDRDVMLSPRLLEELRSYWRSANPKPETYLFPGKGPHHNADVPIDSRSVFDAVQQAAKRAGIDKRVHPHTLRHYAGFRTIPGE
;
A
#
# COMPACT_ATOMS: atom_id res chain seq x y z
N MET A 1 -18.13 -22.78 1.26
CA MET A 1 -17.55 -21.91 2.32
C MET A 1 -17.87 -22.53 3.66
N THR A 2 -16.87 -22.79 4.54
CA THR A 2 -17.12 -23.37 5.86
C THR A 2 -17.89 -22.43 6.76
N HIS A 3 -18.66 -22.96 7.73
CA HIS A 3 -19.42 -22.16 8.70
C HIS A 3 -18.52 -21.12 9.43
N LEU A 4 -17.35 -21.55 9.90
CA LEU A 4 -16.41 -20.69 10.62
C LEU A 4 -15.90 -19.51 9.76
N ARG A 5 -15.64 -19.75 8.47
CA ARG A 5 -15.24 -18.70 7.53
C ARG A 5 -16.35 -17.66 7.36
N LYS A 6 -17.61 -18.11 7.31
CA LYS A 6 -18.76 -17.20 7.20
C LYS A 6 -18.89 -16.33 8.45
N VAL A 7 -18.87 -16.93 9.64
CA VAL A 7 -18.95 -16.21 10.93
C VAL A 7 -17.79 -15.21 11.08
N MET A 8 -16.57 -15.60 10.72
CA MET A 8 -15.43 -14.69 10.75
C MET A 8 -15.60 -13.53 9.75
N LEU A 9 -16.10 -13.80 8.55
CA LEU A 9 -16.35 -12.77 7.55
C LEU A 9 -17.38 -11.74 8.04
N GLU A 10 -18.48 -12.20 8.61
CA GLU A 10 -19.52 -11.34 9.20
C GLU A 10 -18.94 -10.46 10.32
N GLU A 11 -18.10 -11.01 11.19
CA GLU A 11 -17.46 -10.27 12.28
C GLU A 11 -16.47 -9.21 11.77
N LEU A 12 -15.73 -9.49 10.67
CA LEU A 12 -14.83 -8.56 10.02
C LEU A 12 -15.60 -7.41 9.33
N GLN A 13 -16.71 -7.74 8.66
CA GLN A 13 -17.60 -6.78 7.99
C GLN A 13 -18.29 -5.85 9.00
N ARG A 14 -18.84 -6.43 10.08
CA ARG A 14 -19.47 -5.65 11.16
C ARG A 14 -18.55 -4.61 11.79
N ARG A 15 -17.23 -4.84 11.76
CA ARG A 15 -16.20 -3.90 12.21
C ARG A 15 -15.70 -2.97 11.11
N ASN A 16 -16.29 -3.02 9.92
CA ASN A 16 -15.94 -2.20 8.78
C ASN A 16 -14.45 -2.26 8.43
N LEU A 17 -13.84 -3.47 8.55
CA LEU A 17 -12.46 -3.66 8.14
C LEU A 17 -12.33 -3.64 6.62
N SER A 18 -11.17 -3.17 6.14
CA SER A 18 -10.94 -3.05 4.71
C SER A 18 -10.99 -4.42 4.01
N PRO A 19 -11.39 -4.49 2.72
CA PRO A 19 -11.39 -5.74 1.95
C PRO A 19 -10.03 -6.46 1.95
N ILE A 20 -8.94 -5.68 1.93
CA ILE A 20 -7.57 -6.22 1.99
C ILE A 20 -7.32 -6.87 3.35
N THR A 21 -7.66 -6.20 4.46
CA THR A 21 -7.51 -6.76 5.81
C THR A 21 -8.35 -8.01 5.98
N THR A 22 -9.59 -7.99 5.50
CA THR A 22 -10.51 -9.13 5.52
C THR A 22 -9.91 -10.34 4.81
N ARG A 23 -9.39 -10.14 3.60
CA ARG A 23 -8.74 -11.21 2.80
C ARG A 23 -7.52 -11.79 3.53
N VAL A 24 -6.66 -10.93 4.05
CA VAL A 24 -5.44 -11.34 4.77
C VAL A 24 -5.77 -12.14 6.02
N TYR A 25 -6.77 -11.71 6.79
CA TYR A 25 -7.16 -12.41 8.03
C TYR A 25 -7.79 -13.77 7.74
N LEU A 26 -8.69 -13.85 6.77
CA LEU A 26 -9.30 -15.12 6.38
C LEU A 26 -8.24 -16.11 5.87
N ARG A 27 -7.29 -15.63 5.05
CA ARG A 27 -6.20 -16.45 4.54
C ARG A 27 -5.28 -16.96 5.65
N ALA A 28 -4.95 -16.14 6.63
CA ALA A 28 -4.10 -16.54 7.76
C ALA A 28 -4.70 -17.69 8.56
N VAL A 29 -6.02 -17.65 8.82
CA VAL A 29 -6.73 -18.75 9.52
C VAL A 29 -6.82 -20.00 8.66
N GLU A 30 -7.00 -19.85 7.35
CA GLU A 30 -7.01 -20.96 6.39
C GLU A 30 -5.65 -21.66 6.32
N GLU A 31 -4.54 -20.90 6.19
CA GLU A 31 -3.17 -21.45 6.19
C GLU A 31 -2.85 -22.18 7.51
N PHE A 32 -3.32 -21.65 8.64
CA PHE A 32 -3.16 -22.29 9.94
C PHE A 32 -3.92 -23.62 10.04
N ALA A 33 -5.16 -23.66 9.58
CA ALA A 33 -5.97 -24.87 9.55
C ALA A 33 -5.38 -25.93 8.60
N GLN A 34 -4.89 -25.53 7.44
CA GLN A 34 -4.25 -26.39 6.46
C GLN A 34 -2.96 -27.00 6.98
N TYR A 35 -2.14 -26.25 7.72
CA TYR A 35 -0.89 -26.73 8.27
C TYR A 35 -1.10 -27.94 9.20
N PHE A 36 -2.18 -27.97 9.99
CA PHE A 36 -2.51 -29.07 10.86
C PHE A 36 -3.54 -30.07 10.26
N ASN A 37 -3.99 -29.80 9.05
CA ASN A 37 -5.10 -30.55 8.43
C ASN A 37 -6.30 -30.75 9.39
N THR A 38 -6.59 -29.72 10.18
CA THR A 38 -7.57 -29.78 11.28
C THR A 38 -8.37 -28.48 11.32
N PRO A 39 -9.70 -28.53 11.54
CA PRO A 39 -10.50 -27.34 11.74
C PRO A 39 -9.94 -26.47 12.87
N PRO A 40 -9.85 -25.13 12.67
CA PRO A 40 -9.13 -24.25 13.59
C PRO A 40 -9.81 -24.13 14.98
N ASP A 41 -11.09 -24.44 15.08
CA ASP A 41 -11.83 -24.47 16.36
C ASP A 41 -11.49 -25.67 17.23
N ARG A 42 -10.87 -26.72 16.67
CA ARG A 42 -10.39 -27.92 17.38
C ARG A 42 -8.91 -27.82 17.79
N LEU A 43 -8.21 -26.81 17.30
CA LEU A 43 -6.82 -26.58 17.65
C LEU A 43 -6.70 -25.95 19.04
N ARG A 44 -5.56 -26.16 19.72
CA ARG A 44 -5.24 -25.72 21.07
C ARG A 44 -4.09 -24.73 21.09
N PRO A 45 -3.79 -24.04 22.22
CA PRO A 45 -2.68 -23.10 22.32
C PRO A 45 -1.32 -23.67 21.86
N GLU A 46 -1.06 -24.95 22.14
CA GLU A 46 0.19 -25.62 21.73
C GLU A 46 0.39 -25.61 20.21
N HIS A 47 -0.68 -25.80 19.44
CA HIS A 47 -0.63 -25.76 17.97
C HIS A 47 -0.28 -24.34 17.47
N ILE A 48 -0.72 -23.29 18.18
CA ILE A 48 -0.40 -21.92 17.80
C ILE A 48 1.08 -21.65 18.03
N ARG A 49 1.64 -22.10 19.14
CA ARG A 49 3.10 -21.99 19.42
C ARG A 49 3.90 -22.74 18.35
N GLN A 50 3.51 -23.97 18.03
CA GLN A 50 4.16 -24.76 16.99
C GLN A 50 4.09 -24.09 15.63
N TYR A 51 2.93 -23.55 15.25
CA TYR A 51 2.76 -22.83 14.00
C TYR A 51 3.60 -21.55 13.94
N GLN A 52 3.66 -20.80 15.04
CA GLN A 52 4.50 -19.60 15.12
C GLN A 52 5.98 -19.94 14.95
N ALA A 53 6.46 -21.02 15.56
CA ALA A 53 7.81 -21.53 15.36
C ALA A 53 8.04 -21.89 13.89
N HIS A 54 7.14 -22.69 13.28
CA HIS A 54 7.19 -23.03 11.86
C HIS A 54 7.28 -21.81 10.93
N LEU A 55 6.51 -20.74 11.20
CA LEU A 55 6.58 -19.52 10.41
C LEU A 55 7.97 -18.88 10.41
N PHE A 56 8.70 -18.96 11.54
CA PHE A 56 10.06 -18.45 11.66
C PHE A 56 11.11 -19.39 11.09
N THR A 57 11.06 -20.68 11.46
CA THR A 57 12.12 -21.65 11.17
C THR A 57 12.06 -22.18 9.75
N ASP A 58 10.86 -22.64 9.33
CA ASP A 58 10.67 -23.35 8.06
C ASP A 58 10.28 -22.38 6.94
N ARG A 59 9.31 -21.49 7.21
CA ARG A 59 8.87 -20.46 6.25
C ARG A 59 9.81 -19.25 6.20
N LYS A 60 10.72 -19.10 7.15
CA LYS A 60 11.70 -18.00 7.26
C LYS A 60 11.07 -16.60 7.11
N LEU A 61 9.85 -16.43 7.63
CA LEU A 61 9.16 -15.15 7.57
C LEU A 61 9.76 -14.17 8.58
N ASP A 62 9.72 -12.89 8.22
CA ASP A 62 10.14 -11.82 9.13
C ASP A 62 9.12 -11.59 10.27
N ALA A 63 9.57 -10.90 11.32
CA ALA A 63 8.76 -10.62 12.51
C ALA A 63 7.48 -9.82 12.21
N ILE A 64 7.47 -9.02 11.14
CA ILE A 64 6.29 -8.23 10.74
C ILE A 64 5.24 -9.17 10.13
N SER A 65 5.66 -10.04 9.21
CA SER A 65 4.79 -11.03 8.56
C SER A 65 4.24 -12.04 9.56
N VAL A 66 5.07 -12.57 10.45
CA VAL A 66 4.63 -13.45 11.53
C VAL A 66 3.65 -12.72 12.46
N GLY A 67 3.96 -11.48 12.84
CA GLY A 67 3.07 -10.66 13.67
C GLY A 67 1.70 -10.41 13.02
N GLN A 68 1.64 -10.30 11.69
CA GLN A 68 0.38 -10.17 10.96
C GLN A 68 -0.44 -11.47 11.02
N GLN A 69 0.20 -12.63 10.82
CA GLN A 69 -0.44 -13.94 10.94
C GLN A 69 -1.01 -14.14 12.37
N ILE A 70 -0.20 -13.90 13.39
CA ILE A 70 -0.63 -14.03 14.79
C ILE A 70 -1.76 -13.05 15.13
N THR A 71 -1.74 -11.83 14.61
CA THR A 71 -2.83 -10.85 14.82
C THR A 71 -4.15 -11.35 14.22
N ALA A 72 -4.11 -11.98 13.06
CA ALA A 72 -5.29 -12.58 12.44
C ALA A 72 -5.84 -13.78 13.25
N LEU A 73 -4.96 -14.64 13.77
CA LEU A 73 -5.36 -15.74 14.65
C LEU A 73 -5.94 -15.23 15.98
N ARG A 74 -5.31 -14.18 16.59
CA ARG A 74 -5.87 -13.52 17.77
C ARG A 74 -7.27 -12.97 17.52
N PHE A 75 -7.48 -12.33 16.36
CA PHE A 75 -8.83 -11.86 16.00
C PHE A 75 -9.82 -13.02 15.90
N PHE A 76 -9.45 -14.11 15.22
CA PHE A 76 -10.30 -15.29 15.08
C PHE A 76 -10.69 -15.89 16.43
N TYR A 77 -9.74 -16.17 17.31
CA TYR A 77 -10.03 -16.77 18.59
C TYR A 77 -10.77 -15.84 19.56
N LEU A 78 -10.39 -14.54 19.61
CA LEU A 78 -11.01 -13.58 20.51
C LEU A 78 -12.41 -13.13 20.07
N LYS A 79 -12.57 -12.84 18.78
CA LYS A 79 -13.76 -12.15 18.27
C LYS A 79 -14.73 -13.11 17.60
N THR A 80 -14.24 -14.10 16.87
CA THR A 80 -15.09 -15.07 16.16
C THR A 80 -15.49 -16.22 17.09
N LEU A 81 -14.54 -16.86 17.75
CA LEU A 81 -14.81 -18.01 18.61
C LEU A 81 -15.06 -17.64 20.07
N ARG A 82 -14.74 -16.42 20.49
CA ARG A 82 -14.87 -15.92 21.88
C ARG A 82 -14.12 -16.80 22.91
N ARG A 83 -12.92 -17.24 22.55
CA ARG A 83 -12.04 -18.08 23.37
C ARG A 83 -10.80 -17.29 23.80
N PRO A 84 -10.87 -16.44 24.85
CA PRO A 84 -9.77 -15.57 25.27
C PRO A 84 -8.53 -16.35 25.73
N TRP A 85 -8.71 -17.50 26.37
CA TRP A 85 -7.59 -18.35 26.82
C TRP A 85 -6.67 -18.84 25.70
N MET A 86 -7.15 -18.93 24.46
CA MET A 86 -6.34 -19.29 23.31
C MET A 86 -5.27 -18.26 22.97
N VAL A 87 -5.38 -17.05 23.49
CA VAL A 87 -4.59 -15.88 23.08
C VAL A 87 -3.57 -15.46 24.15
N GLU A 88 -3.73 -15.94 25.38
CA GLU A 88 -2.85 -15.61 26.50
C GLU A 88 -1.39 -15.96 26.20
N ASP A 89 -1.15 -17.06 25.52
CA ASP A 89 0.17 -17.56 25.11
C ASP A 89 0.55 -17.21 23.66
N MET A 90 -0.04 -16.20 23.06
CA MET A 90 0.31 -15.73 21.71
C MET A 90 1.15 -14.44 21.77
N PRO A 91 2.45 -14.49 22.05
CA PRO A 91 3.27 -13.30 22.04
C PRO A 91 3.40 -12.74 20.62
N LEU A 92 3.22 -11.43 20.48
CA LEU A 92 3.56 -10.78 19.23
C LEU A 92 5.10 -10.69 19.11
N PRO A 93 5.67 -11.04 17.96
CA PRO A 93 7.09 -10.96 17.74
C PRO A 93 7.63 -9.55 17.98
N LYS A 94 8.80 -9.43 18.63
CA LYS A 94 9.52 -8.16 18.74
C LYS A 94 9.88 -7.69 17.33
N ARG A 95 9.47 -6.49 16.98
CA ARG A 95 9.80 -5.89 15.68
C ARG A 95 11.14 -5.18 15.78
N PRO A 96 12.12 -5.49 14.93
CA PRO A 96 13.34 -4.70 14.85
C PRO A 96 13.01 -3.29 14.40
N ILE A 97 13.46 -2.29 15.11
CA ILE A 97 13.38 -0.88 14.68
C ILE A 97 14.45 -0.71 13.61
N ARG A 98 14.03 -0.59 12.36
CA ARG A 98 14.92 -0.23 11.26
C ARG A 98 14.66 1.21 10.89
N LEU A 99 15.72 2.00 10.84
CA LEU A 99 15.62 3.36 10.27
C LEU A 99 15.25 3.25 8.80
N PRO A 100 14.30 4.06 8.32
CA PRO A 100 13.96 4.06 6.90
C PRO A 100 15.17 4.54 6.07
N GLU A 101 15.42 3.87 4.96
CA GLU A 101 16.37 4.36 3.97
C GLU A 101 15.83 5.65 3.34
N VAL A 102 16.62 6.70 3.43
CA VAL A 102 16.27 8.02 2.92
C VAL A 102 17.17 8.32 1.71
N LEU A 103 16.56 8.81 0.63
CA LEU A 103 17.31 9.26 -0.55
C LEU A 103 17.89 10.65 -0.29
N SER A 104 19.04 10.99 -0.84
CA SER A 104 19.50 12.37 -0.89
C SER A 104 18.72 13.17 -1.93
N ARG A 105 18.84 14.50 -1.90
CA ARG A 105 18.19 15.36 -2.90
C ARG A 105 18.68 15.01 -4.31
N GLU A 106 19.97 14.82 -4.47
CA GLU A 106 20.62 14.44 -5.74
C GLU A 106 20.15 13.07 -6.24
N GLU A 107 19.95 12.13 -5.32
CA GLU A 107 19.40 10.81 -5.67
C GLU A 107 17.94 10.93 -6.16
N VAL A 108 17.12 11.78 -5.54
CA VAL A 108 15.75 12.05 -5.99
C VAL A 108 15.74 12.71 -7.36
N GLU A 109 16.62 13.69 -7.59
CA GLU A 109 16.75 14.35 -8.88
C GLU A 109 17.12 13.37 -10.00
N ARG A 110 18.12 12.53 -9.77
CA ARG A 110 18.50 11.46 -10.70
C ARG A 110 17.36 10.47 -10.93
N LEU A 111 16.66 10.07 -9.87
CA LEU A 111 15.51 9.16 -9.96
C LEU A 111 14.42 9.70 -10.91
N ILE A 112 14.07 10.98 -10.76
CA ILE A 112 13.07 11.66 -11.58
C ILE A 112 13.55 11.83 -13.02
N GLN A 113 14.84 12.17 -13.24
CA GLN A 113 15.44 12.31 -14.57
C GLN A 113 15.51 10.98 -15.31
N CYS A 114 15.73 9.86 -14.60
CA CYS A 114 15.79 8.51 -15.16
C CYS A 114 14.42 7.85 -15.33
N ALA A 115 13.32 8.59 -15.19
CA ALA A 115 11.98 8.09 -15.46
C ALA A 115 11.85 7.65 -16.94
N GLY A 116 11.22 6.49 -17.18
CA GLY A 116 11.17 5.87 -18.51
C GLY A 116 10.18 6.51 -19.49
N SER A 117 9.32 7.41 -19.01
CA SER A 117 8.34 8.14 -19.82
C SER A 117 7.87 9.39 -19.08
N ILE A 118 7.20 10.30 -19.81
CA ILE A 118 6.56 11.48 -19.21
C ILE A 118 5.59 11.05 -18.09
N LEU A 119 4.79 10.01 -18.32
CA LEU A 119 3.84 9.48 -17.35
C LEU A 119 4.54 9.00 -16.08
N HIS A 120 5.61 8.21 -16.19
CA HIS A 120 6.39 7.75 -15.03
C HIS A 120 7.02 8.91 -14.29
N ARG A 121 7.54 9.92 -15.01
CA ARG A 121 8.09 11.13 -14.43
C ARG A 121 7.07 11.89 -13.57
N ILE A 122 5.85 12.06 -14.09
CA ILE A 122 4.75 12.70 -13.35
C ILE A 122 4.40 11.94 -12.07
N TRP A 123 4.34 10.62 -12.11
CA TRP A 123 4.09 9.82 -10.91
C TRP A 123 5.15 10.05 -9.82
N LEU A 124 6.42 10.04 -10.22
CA LEU A 124 7.54 10.30 -9.30
C LEU A 124 7.46 11.72 -8.70
N LEU A 125 7.18 12.73 -9.55
CA LEU A 125 7.04 14.14 -9.12
C LEU A 125 5.89 14.30 -8.12
N ILE A 126 4.70 13.73 -8.40
CA ILE A 126 3.56 13.81 -7.48
C ILE A 126 3.88 13.12 -6.17
N LEU A 127 4.40 11.89 -6.19
CA LEU A 127 4.76 11.15 -4.98
C LEU A 127 5.76 11.92 -4.12
N TYR A 128 6.76 12.54 -4.76
CA TYR A 128 7.78 13.33 -4.08
C TYR A 128 7.21 14.64 -3.53
N ALA A 129 6.55 15.44 -4.37
CA ALA A 129 6.07 16.77 -3.99
C ALA A 129 4.97 16.74 -2.93
N THR A 130 4.03 15.78 -3.03
CA THR A 130 2.85 15.75 -2.18
C THR A 130 2.94 14.75 -1.03
N GLY A 131 3.83 13.77 -1.14
CA GLY A 131 3.93 12.67 -0.18
C GLY A 131 2.69 11.79 -0.10
N MET A 132 1.84 11.79 -1.13
CA MET A 132 0.67 10.91 -1.16
C MET A 132 1.05 9.44 -1.24
N ARG A 133 0.13 8.57 -0.87
CA ARG A 133 0.32 7.13 -0.98
C ARG A 133 0.14 6.69 -2.43
N ARG A 134 0.76 5.58 -2.80
CA ARG A 134 0.62 4.97 -4.12
C ARG A 134 -0.85 4.76 -4.52
N GLU A 135 -1.67 4.23 -3.61
CA GLU A 135 -3.09 4.01 -3.85
C GLU A 135 -3.87 5.34 -4.02
N GLU A 136 -3.48 6.40 -3.33
CA GLU A 136 -4.06 7.73 -3.49
C GLU A 136 -3.70 8.32 -4.86
N LEU A 137 -2.45 8.14 -5.31
CA LEU A 137 -2.01 8.57 -6.63
C LEU A 137 -2.84 7.95 -7.76
N VAL A 138 -3.05 6.63 -7.71
CA VAL A 138 -3.77 5.94 -8.78
C VAL A 138 -5.25 6.30 -8.82
N GLN A 139 -5.84 6.64 -7.68
CA GLN A 139 -7.25 7.05 -7.58
C GLN A 139 -7.49 8.53 -7.89
N LEU A 140 -6.42 9.30 -8.16
CA LEU A 140 -6.52 10.73 -8.38
C LEU A 140 -7.33 11.05 -9.64
N LYS A 141 -8.32 11.92 -9.50
CA LYS A 141 -9.19 12.38 -10.60
C LYS A 141 -8.77 13.76 -11.08
N LEU A 142 -9.19 14.12 -12.28
CA LEU A 142 -8.97 15.47 -12.79
C LEU A 142 -9.65 16.54 -11.92
N ALA A 143 -10.85 16.24 -11.41
CA ALA A 143 -11.60 17.12 -10.52
C ALA A 143 -10.92 17.37 -9.17
N ASP A 144 -9.95 16.54 -8.77
CA ASP A 144 -9.23 16.69 -7.52
C ASP A 144 -8.11 17.75 -7.60
N ILE A 145 -7.79 18.24 -8.81
CA ILE A 145 -6.77 19.26 -9.05
C ILE A 145 -7.41 20.64 -9.03
N ASP A 146 -7.30 21.34 -7.90
CA ASP A 146 -7.74 22.74 -7.78
C ASP A 146 -6.61 23.69 -8.13
N SER A 147 -6.52 24.06 -9.40
CA SER A 147 -5.52 25.00 -9.87
C SER A 147 -5.79 26.46 -9.43
N GLY A 148 -7.00 26.78 -9.00
CA GLY A 148 -7.34 28.12 -8.48
C GLY A 148 -6.83 28.32 -7.06
N ARG A 149 -6.94 27.29 -6.22
CA ARG A 149 -6.44 27.32 -4.84
C ARG A 149 -5.05 26.71 -4.68
N MET A 150 -4.48 26.17 -5.76
CA MET A 150 -3.19 25.47 -5.76
C MET A 150 -3.16 24.30 -4.77
N LEU A 151 -4.19 23.45 -4.82
CA LEU A 151 -4.38 22.28 -3.96
C LEU A 151 -4.67 21.02 -4.78
N ILE A 152 -4.38 19.86 -4.20
CA ILE A 152 -4.84 18.56 -4.65
C ILE A 152 -5.65 17.93 -3.53
N HIS A 153 -6.92 17.62 -3.80
CA HIS A 153 -7.80 16.94 -2.86
C HIS A 153 -7.53 15.44 -2.86
N ILE A 154 -7.28 14.87 -1.69
CA ILE A 154 -7.05 13.42 -1.54
C ILE A 154 -8.22 12.85 -0.77
N HIS A 155 -9.05 12.08 -1.46
CA HIS A 155 -10.20 11.42 -0.89
C HIS A 155 -9.84 10.07 -0.26
N GLN A 156 -10.52 9.73 0.85
CA GLN A 156 -10.44 8.44 1.53
C GLN A 156 -9.02 7.94 1.83
N GLY A 157 -8.16 8.82 2.29
CA GLY A 157 -6.83 8.45 2.79
C GLY A 157 -6.89 7.37 3.90
N LYS A 158 -5.73 7.00 4.47
CA LYS A 158 -5.68 6.01 5.57
C LYS A 158 -6.62 6.42 6.71
N GLY A 159 -7.58 5.55 7.03
CA GLY A 159 -8.64 5.83 8.01
C GLY A 159 -9.85 6.57 7.43
N LYS A 160 -10.04 6.58 6.10
CA LYS A 160 -11.14 7.25 5.38
C LYS A 160 -11.20 8.76 5.68
N LYS A 161 -10.05 9.41 5.90
CA LYS A 161 -9.95 10.86 6.10
C LYS A 161 -9.50 11.53 4.82
N ASP A 162 -10.24 12.55 4.41
CA ASP A 162 -9.86 13.42 3.30
C ASP A 162 -8.80 14.43 3.77
N ARG A 163 -7.95 14.88 2.88
CA ARG A 163 -6.98 15.92 3.12
C ARG A 163 -6.58 16.62 1.84
N ASP A 164 -6.16 17.84 1.98
CA ASP A 164 -5.58 18.63 0.91
C ASP A 164 -4.04 18.62 1.01
N VAL A 165 -3.40 18.65 -0.15
CA VAL A 165 -1.95 18.81 -0.28
C VAL A 165 -1.63 19.95 -1.23
N MET A 166 -0.51 20.64 -1.00
CA MET A 166 -0.09 21.75 -1.82
C MET A 166 0.25 21.29 -3.24
N LEU A 167 -0.18 22.08 -4.22
CA LEU A 167 0.15 21.96 -5.63
C LEU A 167 1.11 23.09 -6.00
N SER A 168 2.41 22.78 -6.20
CA SER A 168 3.34 23.81 -6.62
C SER A 168 3.08 24.26 -8.07
N PRO A 169 3.42 25.50 -8.45
CA PRO A 169 3.26 26.00 -9.82
C PRO A 169 3.95 25.08 -10.85
N ARG A 170 5.13 24.60 -10.51
CA ARG A 170 5.89 23.69 -11.36
C ARG A 170 5.20 22.35 -11.54
N LEU A 171 4.67 21.74 -10.45
CA LEU A 171 3.93 20.50 -10.56
C LEU A 171 2.67 20.67 -11.42
N LEU A 172 1.99 21.81 -11.30
CA LEU A 172 0.82 22.13 -12.14
C LEU A 172 1.21 22.21 -13.64
N GLU A 173 2.35 22.82 -13.96
CA GLU A 173 2.83 22.88 -15.34
C GLU A 173 3.18 21.51 -15.91
N GLU A 174 3.87 20.68 -15.14
CA GLU A 174 4.18 19.30 -15.52
C GLU A 174 2.89 18.47 -15.74
N LEU A 175 1.88 18.62 -14.86
CA LEU A 175 0.56 17.99 -15.04
C LEU A 175 -0.16 18.46 -16.30
N ARG A 176 -0.13 19.76 -16.59
CA ARG A 176 -0.70 20.32 -17.82
C ARG A 176 0.02 19.82 -19.07
N SER A 177 1.35 19.74 -19.03
CA SER A 177 2.16 19.17 -20.12
C SER A 177 1.81 17.71 -20.38
N TYR A 178 1.72 16.90 -19.32
CA TYR A 178 1.26 15.52 -19.42
C TYR A 178 -0.14 15.44 -20.05
N TRP A 179 -1.11 16.19 -19.54
CA TRP A 179 -2.49 16.16 -20.06
C TRP A 179 -2.57 16.56 -21.54
N ARG A 180 -1.77 17.57 -21.97
CA ARG A 180 -1.72 17.96 -23.40
C ARG A 180 -1.13 16.86 -24.27
N SER A 181 -0.13 16.14 -23.80
CA SER A 181 0.54 15.05 -24.56
C SER A 181 -0.19 13.71 -24.49
N ALA A 182 -1.12 13.54 -23.56
CA ALA A 182 -1.86 12.29 -23.42
C ALA A 182 -2.81 12.07 -24.62
N ASN A 183 -2.78 10.84 -25.16
CA ASN A 183 -3.66 10.40 -26.22
C ASN A 183 -4.08 8.95 -25.98
N PRO A 184 -5.37 8.65 -25.73
CA PRO A 184 -6.45 9.62 -25.54
C PRO A 184 -6.27 10.46 -24.25
N LYS A 185 -6.95 11.60 -24.21
CA LYS A 185 -6.91 12.47 -23.01
C LYS A 185 -7.66 11.83 -21.84
N PRO A 186 -7.13 11.94 -20.60
CA PRO A 186 -7.86 11.55 -19.41
C PRO A 186 -9.17 12.35 -19.26
N GLU A 187 -10.26 11.67 -18.87
CA GLU A 187 -11.58 12.31 -18.67
C GLU A 187 -11.99 12.28 -17.20
N THR A 188 -11.92 11.15 -16.53
CA THR A 188 -12.29 10.99 -15.12
C THR A 188 -11.06 10.88 -14.24
N TYR A 189 -10.28 9.82 -14.42
CA TYR A 189 -9.04 9.61 -13.67
C TYR A 189 -7.89 10.36 -14.33
N LEU A 190 -7.04 10.99 -13.52
CA LEU A 190 -5.83 11.65 -14.02
C LEU A 190 -4.91 10.63 -14.72
N PHE A 191 -4.89 9.39 -14.25
CA PHE A 191 -4.12 8.29 -14.81
C PHE A 191 -5.06 7.10 -15.12
N PRO A 192 -5.69 7.09 -16.30
CA PRO A 192 -6.61 6.01 -16.68
C PRO A 192 -5.85 4.70 -16.94
N GLY A 193 -6.48 3.59 -16.57
CA GLY A 193 -6.00 2.25 -16.89
C GLY A 193 -6.14 1.91 -18.36
N LYS A 194 -5.42 0.87 -18.80
CA LYS A 194 -5.57 0.30 -20.14
C LYS A 194 -6.76 -0.65 -20.15
N GLY A 195 -7.92 -0.18 -20.52
CA GLY A 195 -9.07 -1.02 -20.84
C GLY A 195 -9.10 -1.43 -22.32
N PRO A 196 -10.02 -2.31 -22.73
CA PRO A 196 -10.18 -2.75 -24.14
C PRO A 196 -10.41 -1.60 -25.13
N HIS A 197 -10.85 -0.45 -24.64
CA HIS A 197 -11.18 0.75 -25.44
C HIS A 197 -10.32 1.97 -25.07
N HIS A 198 -9.12 1.81 -24.53
CA HIS A 198 -8.12 2.84 -24.19
C HIS A 198 -8.57 3.96 -23.21
N ASN A 199 -9.86 4.13 -22.95
CA ASN A 199 -10.44 5.03 -21.94
C ASN A 199 -11.27 4.20 -20.96
N ALA A 200 -10.59 3.34 -20.20
CA ALA A 200 -11.26 2.65 -19.13
C ALA A 200 -11.62 3.68 -18.04
N ASP A 201 -12.87 3.73 -17.65
CA ASP A 201 -13.34 4.48 -16.47
C ASP A 201 -12.87 3.78 -15.18
N VAL A 202 -11.64 3.35 -15.20
CA VAL A 202 -10.89 2.68 -14.12
C VAL A 202 -9.50 3.29 -14.01
N PRO A 203 -8.96 3.41 -12.82
CA PRO A 203 -7.61 3.91 -12.62
C PRO A 203 -6.56 2.88 -13.09
N ILE A 204 -5.32 3.35 -13.27
CA ILE A 204 -4.18 2.45 -13.50
C ILE A 204 -4.00 1.48 -12.32
N ASP A 205 -3.38 0.33 -12.61
CA ASP A 205 -2.96 -0.58 -11.55
C ASP A 205 -1.81 0.03 -10.74
N SER A 206 -1.95 -0.01 -9.42
CA SER A 206 -0.94 0.49 -8.49
C SER A 206 0.40 -0.24 -8.60
N ARG A 207 0.42 -1.46 -9.14
CA ARG A 207 1.63 -2.21 -9.44
C ARG A 207 2.48 -1.49 -10.49
N SER A 208 1.86 -0.90 -11.52
CA SER A 208 2.56 -0.12 -12.55
C SER A 208 3.36 1.03 -11.98
N VAL A 209 2.81 1.74 -10.98
CA VAL A 209 3.53 2.82 -10.28
C VAL A 209 4.73 2.28 -9.49
N PHE A 210 4.56 1.13 -8.83
CA PHE A 210 5.65 0.49 -8.10
C PHE A 210 6.79 0.10 -9.05
N ASP A 211 6.47 -0.54 -10.17
CA ASP A 211 7.44 -1.00 -11.15
C ASP A 211 8.16 0.18 -11.83
N ALA A 212 7.45 1.29 -12.08
CA ALA A 212 8.05 2.53 -12.61
C ALA A 212 9.12 3.11 -11.66
N VAL A 213 8.83 3.15 -10.35
CA VAL A 213 9.79 3.61 -9.32
C VAL A 213 11.01 2.70 -9.28
N GLN A 214 10.82 1.38 -9.28
CA GLN A 214 11.92 0.39 -9.27
C GLN A 214 12.80 0.52 -10.51
N GLN A 215 12.20 0.64 -11.69
CA GLN A 215 12.93 0.80 -12.94
C GLN A 215 13.71 2.12 -13.00
N ALA A 216 13.11 3.21 -12.52
CA ALA A 216 13.78 4.52 -12.43
C ALA A 216 14.98 4.45 -11.48
N ALA A 217 14.86 3.81 -10.32
CA ALA A 217 15.94 3.63 -9.35
C ALA A 217 17.10 2.82 -9.96
N LYS A 218 16.78 1.73 -10.68
CA LYS A 218 17.80 0.93 -11.38
C LYS A 218 18.54 1.74 -12.44
N ARG A 219 17.83 2.53 -13.27
CA ARG A 219 18.46 3.39 -14.29
C ARG A 219 19.29 4.52 -13.67
N ALA A 220 18.88 5.04 -12.52
CA ALA A 220 19.59 6.09 -11.79
C ALA A 220 20.84 5.57 -11.03
N GLY A 221 21.11 4.26 -11.05
CA GLY A 221 22.23 3.64 -10.32
C GLY A 221 22.09 3.80 -8.80
N ILE A 222 20.87 3.74 -8.27
CA ILE A 222 20.60 3.87 -6.83
C ILE A 222 20.55 2.46 -6.24
N ASP A 223 21.54 2.09 -5.43
CA ASP A 223 21.65 0.77 -4.80
C ASP A 223 20.68 0.59 -3.62
N LYS A 224 20.11 1.69 -3.10
CA LYS A 224 19.11 1.67 -2.03
C LYS A 224 17.80 1.03 -2.49
N ARG A 225 17.07 0.41 -1.56
CA ARG A 225 15.75 -0.15 -1.83
C ARG A 225 14.69 0.96 -1.97
N VAL A 226 14.54 1.50 -3.17
CA VAL A 226 13.58 2.57 -3.47
C VAL A 226 12.20 2.00 -3.76
N HIS A 227 11.16 2.55 -3.16
CA HIS A 227 9.75 2.24 -3.44
C HIS A 227 8.89 3.51 -3.26
N PRO A 228 7.62 3.54 -3.68
CA PRO A 228 6.78 4.74 -3.59
C PRO A 228 6.74 5.39 -2.20
N HIS A 229 6.77 4.58 -1.13
CA HIS A 229 6.83 5.10 0.25
C HIS A 229 8.15 5.77 0.60
N THR A 230 9.26 5.41 -0.04
CA THR A 230 10.56 6.07 0.18
C THR A 230 10.47 7.55 -0.16
N LEU A 231 9.79 7.90 -1.26
CA LEU A 231 9.57 9.29 -1.67
C LEU A 231 8.70 10.07 -0.68
N ARG A 232 7.85 9.40 0.07
CA ARG A 232 6.98 10.02 1.07
C ARG A 232 7.72 10.49 2.33
N HIS A 233 8.87 9.92 2.69
CA HIS A 233 9.60 10.29 3.91
C HIS A 233 10.14 11.73 3.90
N TYR A 234 10.04 12.42 2.78
CA TYR A 234 10.42 13.84 2.60
C TYR A 234 9.27 14.84 2.82
N ALA A 235 8.09 14.42 3.30
CA ALA A 235 6.95 15.30 3.50
C ALA A 235 7.23 16.37 4.57
N GLY A 236 7.50 17.57 4.19
CA GLY A 236 7.71 18.71 5.07
C GLY A 236 8.78 19.70 4.60
N PHE A 237 9.72 19.29 3.74
CA PHE A 237 10.82 20.13 3.24
C PHE A 237 10.98 20.00 1.72
N ARG A 238 9.88 20.09 0.96
CA ARG A 238 9.90 19.70 -0.44
C ARG A 238 9.77 20.87 -1.37
N THR A 239 10.86 21.22 -2.00
CA THR A 239 10.86 21.89 -3.30
C THR A 239 11.05 20.87 -4.40
N ILE A 240 10.33 21.01 -5.52
CA ILE A 240 10.59 20.22 -6.72
C ILE A 240 11.99 20.57 -7.22
N PRO A 241 12.83 19.59 -7.63
CA PRO A 241 14.15 19.89 -8.14
C PRO A 241 14.12 20.94 -9.24
N GLY A 242 14.87 22.05 -9.03
CA GLY A 242 14.93 23.22 -9.94
C GLY A 242 14.01 24.40 -9.57
N GLU A 243 13.35 24.39 -8.40
CA GLU A 243 12.76 25.58 -7.74
C GLU A 243 13.73 26.25 -6.79
#